data_c711326908cf2a760956b9c2ee954d7b
#
_entry.id   c711326908cf2a760956b9c2ee954d7b
#
_cell.length_a   1.000
_cell.length_b   1.000
_cell.length_c   1.000
_cell.angle_alpha   90.00
_cell.angle_beta   90.00
_cell.angle_gamma   90.00
#
_symmetry.space_group_name_H-M   'P 1'
#
loop_
_entity.id
_entity.type
_entity.pdbx_description
1 polymer ?
#
loop_
_entity_poly.entity_id
_entity_poly.type
_entity_poly.pdbx_seq_one_letter_code
_entity_poly.pdbx_strand_id
1 'polypeptide(L)'
;MTPAAQKSPAVAVIGGGLAGLAAGCALADTGFRVSLFERRPYLGGRASSYQHPSTGEVVDNCQHVLLGCCTNLVDFYQRIGAQDKIRWYRRLTFIEPGGRRSVIEPGILPAPFHSAMSFLRASCLSFADKVAIARGILALTAHLPTDDSPPFLDWLRDHGQTQPAIDRFWRVVLVSALNEDLERVSSRYAAQVFRESFLKSAPAGALGLPALPLSDLYGIAGDHIQRHGGCVQLRAAADTFRPEQDHVRICAAGQETAFDYAVLAVPFNVLAGMLPEDAPATRLRAMLDHFQTSPITGIHLWFDRQITDLPHAVLLDRTIQWMFHKSEILDCTAGTPPPATDDSPAGAADASPGREPRVCDLNETESRRDGTKGSYVELVVSSSKTLVNRPKQDILDLALRELTEFFPEVSNAKLLKSTVIKEVNATYSPLPGADSHRPSQTSPWPRVFLAGDWTATGWPATMEGAVRSGYLAAEALTRAAGNPQRYLAPDLPPRGFMRLFNQF
;
A
#
# COMPACT_ATOMS: atom_id res chain seq x y z
N MET A 1 12.59 28.98 -41.31
CA MET A 1 13.30 28.62 -40.07
C MET A 1 12.49 27.51 -39.39
N THR A 2 12.96 26.30 -39.44
CA THR A 2 12.40 25.17 -38.70
C THR A 2 12.52 25.51 -37.21
N PRO A 3 11.47 25.44 -36.37
CA PRO A 3 11.63 25.67 -34.96
C PRO A 3 12.60 24.63 -34.39
N ALA A 4 13.64 25.13 -33.70
CA ALA A 4 14.60 24.26 -33.03
C ALA A 4 13.75 23.28 -32.14
N ALA A 5 13.98 21.99 -32.35
CA ALA A 5 13.32 20.96 -31.54
C ALA A 5 13.61 21.29 -30.06
N GLN A 6 12.56 21.72 -29.34
CA GLN A 6 12.67 22.10 -27.95
C GLN A 6 13.12 20.85 -27.19
N LYS A 7 14.31 20.87 -26.64
CA LYS A 7 14.91 19.72 -25.94
C LYS A 7 14.01 19.36 -24.76
N SER A 8 13.50 18.13 -24.70
CA SER A 8 12.69 17.64 -23.59
C SER A 8 13.38 17.89 -22.25
N PRO A 9 12.71 18.53 -21.28
CA PRO A 9 13.33 18.82 -19.99
C PRO A 9 13.77 17.54 -19.26
N ALA A 10 14.94 17.58 -18.64
CA ALA A 10 15.51 16.45 -17.92
C ALA A 10 15.09 16.50 -16.44
N VAL A 11 14.58 15.38 -15.93
CA VAL A 11 14.14 15.26 -14.54
C VAL A 11 14.87 14.13 -13.85
N ALA A 12 15.46 14.42 -12.68
CA ALA A 12 15.96 13.40 -11.76
C ALA A 12 14.83 12.98 -10.81
N VAL A 13 14.56 11.68 -10.71
CA VAL A 13 13.66 11.10 -9.68
C VAL A 13 14.51 10.29 -8.72
N ILE A 14 14.57 10.71 -7.47
CA ILE A 14 15.40 10.09 -6.44
C ILE A 14 14.53 9.20 -5.55
N GLY A 15 14.70 7.88 -5.70
CA GLY A 15 13.93 6.83 -5.04
C GLY A 15 12.97 6.10 -5.96
N GLY A 16 13.15 4.79 -6.09
CA GLY A 16 12.35 3.87 -6.91
C GLY A 16 11.18 3.22 -6.15
N GLY A 17 10.67 3.86 -5.09
CA GLY A 17 9.43 3.49 -4.44
C GLY A 17 8.20 3.96 -5.22
N LEU A 18 6.98 3.60 -4.76
CA LEU A 18 5.73 3.91 -5.47
C LEU A 18 5.58 5.40 -5.80
N ALA A 19 5.97 6.29 -4.90
CA ALA A 19 5.90 7.73 -5.13
C ALA A 19 6.79 8.18 -6.30
N GLY A 20 8.03 7.70 -6.34
CA GLY A 20 8.96 8.03 -7.42
C GLY A 20 8.57 7.36 -8.74
N LEU A 21 8.10 6.12 -8.70
CA LEU A 21 7.61 5.41 -9.89
C LEU A 21 6.38 6.10 -10.48
N ALA A 22 5.41 6.50 -9.63
CA ALA A 22 4.23 7.23 -10.09
C ALA A 22 4.58 8.59 -10.72
N ALA A 23 5.46 9.37 -10.07
CA ALA A 23 5.94 10.63 -10.62
C ALA A 23 6.72 10.40 -11.93
N GLY A 24 7.63 9.42 -11.95
CA GLY A 24 8.45 9.11 -13.11
C GLY A 24 7.65 8.67 -14.33
N CYS A 25 6.66 7.77 -14.15
CA CYS A 25 5.78 7.34 -15.24
C CYS A 25 4.93 8.50 -15.77
N ALA A 26 4.30 9.28 -14.88
CA ALA A 26 3.47 10.42 -15.27
C ALA A 26 4.26 11.49 -16.04
N LEU A 27 5.48 11.79 -15.62
CA LEU A 27 6.36 12.73 -16.31
C LEU A 27 6.86 12.18 -17.64
N ALA A 28 7.22 10.90 -17.72
CA ALA A 28 7.64 10.25 -18.94
C ALA A 28 6.56 10.27 -20.02
N ASP A 29 5.29 10.00 -19.65
CA ASP A 29 4.13 10.06 -20.55
C ASP A 29 3.93 11.46 -21.18
N THR A 30 4.38 12.51 -20.50
CA THR A 30 4.23 13.90 -20.94
C THR A 30 5.50 14.49 -21.55
N GLY A 31 6.44 13.63 -21.90
CA GLY A 31 7.61 13.98 -22.71
C GLY A 31 8.80 14.51 -21.92
N PHE A 32 8.81 14.37 -20.59
CA PHE A 32 10.02 14.65 -19.81
C PHE A 32 11.01 13.49 -19.93
N ARG A 33 12.30 13.80 -20.01
CA ARG A 33 13.36 12.81 -19.97
C ARG A 33 13.69 12.45 -18.51
N VAL A 34 13.08 11.37 -18.02
CA VAL A 34 13.20 10.92 -16.63
C VAL A 34 14.48 10.10 -16.44
N SER A 35 15.27 10.43 -15.42
CA SER A 35 16.34 9.60 -14.88
C SER A 35 16.00 9.23 -13.44
N LEU A 36 15.66 7.95 -13.21
CA LEU A 36 15.31 7.44 -11.89
C LEU A 36 16.50 6.77 -11.25
N PHE A 37 16.81 7.15 -9.99
CA PHE A 37 17.90 6.60 -9.19
C PHE A 37 17.36 5.83 -8.01
N GLU A 38 17.71 4.56 -7.88
CA GLU A 38 17.32 3.69 -6.78
C GLU A 38 18.56 2.99 -6.19
N ARG A 39 18.73 3.08 -4.87
CA ARG A 39 19.87 2.49 -4.15
C ARG A 39 19.85 0.95 -4.11
N ARG A 40 18.65 0.36 -4.14
CA ARG A 40 18.46 -1.10 -4.13
C ARG A 40 18.64 -1.70 -5.50
N PRO A 41 18.87 -3.02 -5.60
CA PRO A 41 18.95 -3.71 -6.90
C PRO A 41 17.56 -3.98 -7.53
N TYR A 42 16.47 -3.48 -6.96
CA TYR A 42 15.09 -3.66 -7.39
C TYR A 42 14.23 -2.43 -7.08
N LEU A 43 13.13 -2.31 -7.77
CA LEU A 43 12.12 -1.25 -7.61
C LEU A 43 11.05 -1.64 -6.56
N GLY A 44 10.20 -0.66 -6.18
CA GLY A 44 9.10 -0.82 -5.25
C GLY A 44 9.34 -0.20 -3.87
N GLY A 45 10.60 0.04 -3.50
CA GLY A 45 10.93 0.66 -2.21
C GLY A 45 10.51 -0.20 -1.02
N ARG A 46 9.56 0.31 -0.19
CA ARG A 46 8.97 -0.44 0.94
C ARG A 46 7.98 -1.53 0.51
N ALA A 47 7.55 -1.56 -0.74
CA ALA A 47 6.75 -2.62 -1.33
C ALA A 47 7.62 -3.39 -2.33
N SER A 48 8.41 -4.33 -1.85
CA SER A 48 9.42 -5.02 -2.67
C SER A 48 9.57 -6.49 -2.29
N SER A 49 10.07 -7.26 -3.26
CA SER A 49 10.44 -8.67 -3.06
C SER A 49 11.93 -8.83 -3.27
N TYR A 50 12.48 -9.85 -2.68
CA TYR A 50 13.89 -10.22 -2.87
C TYR A 50 14.10 -11.70 -2.60
N GLN A 51 15.18 -12.25 -3.17
CA GLN A 51 15.59 -13.62 -2.85
C GLN A 51 16.15 -13.66 -1.43
N HIS A 52 15.47 -14.39 -0.55
CA HIS A 52 15.85 -14.46 0.86
C HIS A 52 17.08 -15.37 1.04
N PRO A 53 18.19 -14.89 1.66
CA PRO A 53 19.47 -15.62 1.69
C PRO A 53 19.40 -16.98 2.36
N SER A 54 18.58 -17.17 3.39
CA SER A 54 18.52 -18.43 4.15
C SER A 54 17.57 -19.46 3.55
N THR A 55 16.57 -19.04 2.78
CA THR A 55 15.58 -19.97 2.21
C THR A 55 15.78 -20.20 0.72
N GLY A 56 16.45 -19.26 0.04
CA GLY A 56 16.59 -19.25 -1.41
C GLY A 56 15.30 -18.85 -2.15
N GLU A 57 14.21 -18.62 -1.43
CA GLU A 57 12.90 -18.26 -2.00
C GLU A 57 12.80 -16.75 -2.28
N VAL A 58 12.02 -16.38 -3.29
CA VAL A 58 11.59 -14.99 -3.48
C VAL A 58 10.46 -14.70 -2.51
N VAL A 59 10.65 -13.72 -1.65
CA VAL A 59 9.68 -13.32 -0.63
C VAL A 59 9.39 -11.84 -0.73
N ASP A 60 8.14 -11.46 -0.50
CA ASP A 60 7.79 -10.06 -0.28
C ASP A 60 8.33 -9.62 1.09
N ASN A 61 8.71 -8.37 1.23
CA ASN A 61 9.11 -7.86 2.56
C ASN A 61 7.91 -7.87 3.54
N CYS A 62 6.69 -7.77 3.02
CA CYS A 62 5.41 -7.96 3.69
C CYS A 62 4.31 -8.05 2.63
N GLN A 63 3.20 -8.74 2.91
CA GLN A 63 2.03 -8.71 2.02
C GLN A 63 1.49 -7.29 1.91
N HIS A 64 1.37 -6.82 0.70
CA HIS A 64 0.75 -5.54 0.38
C HIS A 64 -0.65 -5.75 -0.16
N VAL A 65 -1.58 -4.98 0.38
CA VAL A 65 -3.01 -5.05 0.09
C VAL A 65 -3.48 -3.67 -0.36
N LEU A 66 -4.33 -3.64 -1.37
CA LEU A 66 -5.04 -2.43 -1.74
C LEU A 66 -6.55 -2.64 -1.62
N LEU A 67 -7.28 -1.55 -1.44
CA LEU A 67 -8.74 -1.56 -1.46
C LEU A 67 -9.24 -0.87 -2.73
N GLY A 68 -10.45 -1.19 -3.16
CA GLY A 68 -11.05 -0.60 -4.35
C GLY A 68 -11.18 0.92 -4.30
N CYS A 69 -11.12 1.53 -3.12
CA CYS A 69 -11.08 3.00 -2.94
C CYS A 69 -9.72 3.64 -3.28
N CYS A 70 -8.66 2.85 -3.47
CA CYS A 70 -7.32 3.33 -3.82
C CYS A 70 -7.24 3.69 -5.31
N THR A 71 -7.98 4.73 -5.73
CA THR A 71 -8.19 5.08 -7.14
C THR A 71 -6.92 5.46 -7.87
N ASN A 72 -5.99 6.14 -7.21
CA ASN A 72 -4.73 6.54 -7.84
C ASN A 72 -3.76 5.37 -7.97
N LEU A 73 -3.75 4.44 -7.03
CA LEU A 73 -2.97 3.20 -7.15
C LEU A 73 -3.52 2.32 -8.28
N VAL A 74 -4.85 2.25 -8.43
CA VAL A 74 -5.50 1.54 -9.55
C VAL A 74 -5.16 2.21 -10.89
N ASP A 75 -5.24 3.54 -10.98
CA ASP A 75 -4.81 4.32 -12.15
C ASP A 75 -3.34 4.07 -12.49
N PHE A 76 -2.48 4.04 -11.48
CA PHE A 76 -1.05 3.73 -11.68
C PHE A 76 -0.84 2.35 -12.28
N TYR A 77 -1.55 1.32 -11.80
CA TYR A 77 -1.47 -0.02 -12.40
C TYR A 77 -2.01 -0.05 -13.83
N GLN A 78 -3.07 0.70 -14.14
CA GLN A 78 -3.58 0.85 -15.50
C GLN A 78 -2.55 1.55 -16.41
N ARG A 79 -1.95 2.64 -15.94
CA ARG A 79 -0.92 3.42 -16.65
C ARG A 79 0.27 2.57 -17.06
N ILE A 80 0.75 1.70 -16.19
CA ILE A 80 1.89 0.83 -16.49
C ILE A 80 1.49 -0.49 -17.19
N GLY A 81 0.19 -0.76 -17.37
CA GLY A 81 -0.33 -2.00 -17.97
C GLY A 81 -0.28 -3.21 -17.06
N ALA A 82 -0.42 -3.02 -15.74
CA ALA A 82 -0.33 -4.07 -14.73
C ALA A 82 -1.67 -4.37 -14.01
N GLN A 83 -2.80 -3.81 -14.48
CA GLN A 83 -4.11 -3.97 -13.82
C GLN A 83 -4.56 -5.44 -13.73
N ASP A 84 -4.20 -6.29 -14.71
CA ASP A 84 -4.48 -7.72 -14.74
C ASP A 84 -3.65 -8.54 -13.74
N LYS A 85 -2.63 -7.93 -13.13
CA LYS A 85 -1.78 -8.55 -12.12
C LYS A 85 -2.31 -8.36 -10.70
N ILE A 86 -3.50 -7.81 -10.54
CA ILE A 86 -4.16 -7.65 -9.24
C ILE A 86 -5.38 -8.57 -9.18
N ARG A 87 -5.42 -9.45 -8.18
CA ARG A 87 -6.57 -10.31 -7.89
C ARG A 87 -7.51 -9.63 -6.92
N TRP A 88 -8.78 -9.56 -7.26
CA TRP A 88 -9.79 -8.87 -6.48
C TRP A 88 -10.71 -9.84 -5.75
N TYR A 89 -10.88 -9.59 -4.44
CA TYR A 89 -11.73 -10.37 -3.55
C TYR A 89 -12.77 -9.46 -2.90
N ARG A 90 -14.04 -9.91 -2.91
CA ARG A 90 -15.15 -9.18 -2.25
C ARG A 90 -15.54 -9.80 -0.92
N ARG A 91 -15.08 -11.01 -0.65
CA ARG A 91 -15.37 -11.78 0.55
C ARG A 91 -14.21 -11.69 1.52
N LEU A 92 -14.48 -11.28 2.76
CA LEU A 92 -13.55 -11.32 3.87
C LEU A 92 -13.97 -12.42 4.83
N THR A 93 -13.07 -13.36 5.11
CA THR A 93 -13.31 -14.46 6.06
C THR A 93 -12.56 -14.15 7.35
N PHE A 94 -13.32 -14.08 8.44
CA PHE A 94 -12.82 -13.91 9.80
C PHE A 94 -12.84 -15.26 10.50
N ILE A 95 -11.75 -15.63 11.14
CA ILE A 95 -11.61 -16.92 11.82
C ILE A 95 -11.30 -16.66 13.30
N GLU A 96 -12.03 -17.34 14.18
CA GLU A 96 -11.79 -17.35 15.63
C GLU A 96 -10.93 -18.57 15.99
N PRO A 97 -10.17 -18.54 17.09
CA PRO A 97 -9.54 -19.73 17.64
C PRO A 97 -10.54 -20.88 17.75
N GLY A 98 -10.14 -22.08 17.32
CA GLY A 98 -11.06 -23.21 17.15
C GLY A 98 -11.70 -23.32 15.76
N GLY A 99 -11.32 -22.45 14.82
CA GLY A 99 -11.64 -22.58 13.38
C GLY A 99 -13.04 -22.09 12.98
N ARG A 100 -13.82 -21.48 13.90
CA ARG A 100 -15.13 -20.92 13.56
C ARG A 100 -14.99 -19.75 12.61
N ARG A 101 -15.69 -19.81 11.45
CA ARG A 101 -15.60 -18.83 10.38
C ARG A 101 -16.80 -17.90 10.36
N SER A 102 -16.57 -16.61 10.16
CA SER A 102 -17.57 -15.59 9.83
C SER A 102 -17.19 -14.93 8.52
N VAL A 103 -18.16 -14.70 7.65
CA VAL A 103 -17.92 -14.10 6.33
C VAL A 103 -18.64 -12.76 6.23
N ILE A 104 -17.91 -11.74 5.78
CA ILE A 104 -18.47 -10.43 5.43
C ILE A 104 -18.25 -10.22 3.94
N GLU A 105 -19.35 -9.98 3.22
CA GLU A 105 -19.36 -9.74 1.78
C GLU A 105 -20.50 -8.79 1.40
N PRO A 106 -20.34 -8.01 0.32
CA PRO A 106 -21.42 -7.15 -0.15
C PRO A 106 -22.55 -7.99 -0.77
N GLY A 107 -23.79 -7.59 -0.47
CA GLY A 107 -25.02 -8.11 -1.06
C GLY A 107 -25.69 -7.07 -1.97
N ILE A 108 -27.01 -7.23 -2.15
CA ILE A 108 -27.83 -6.44 -3.08
C ILE A 108 -28.25 -5.06 -2.54
N LEU A 109 -28.09 -4.81 -1.24
CA LEU A 109 -28.49 -3.55 -0.63
C LEU A 109 -27.57 -2.40 -1.10
N PRO A 110 -28.10 -1.19 -1.29
CA PRO A 110 -27.28 -0.03 -1.65
C PRO A 110 -26.41 0.42 -0.48
N ALA A 111 -25.32 1.14 -0.81
CA ALA A 111 -24.43 1.74 0.19
C ALA A 111 -25.22 2.69 1.13
N PRO A 112 -24.94 2.70 2.43
CA PRO A 112 -23.87 1.98 3.15
C PRO A 112 -24.25 0.57 3.62
N PHE A 113 -25.46 0.06 3.30
CA PHE A 113 -26.01 -1.17 3.84
C PHE A 113 -25.66 -2.45 3.05
N HIS A 114 -24.81 -2.33 2.02
CA HIS A 114 -24.45 -3.43 1.12
C HIS A 114 -23.90 -4.68 1.84
N SER A 115 -23.20 -4.53 2.98
CA SER A 115 -22.70 -5.66 3.77
C SER A 115 -23.56 -5.99 5.00
N ALA A 116 -24.69 -5.33 5.21
CA ALA A 116 -25.48 -5.47 6.43
C ALA A 116 -25.96 -6.91 6.68
N MET A 117 -26.40 -7.63 5.63
CA MET A 117 -26.91 -8.99 5.78
C MET A 117 -25.81 -9.98 6.18
N SER A 118 -24.64 -9.93 5.59
CA SER A 118 -23.51 -10.77 5.97
C SER A 118 -22.98 -10.39 7.36
N PHE A 119 -22.91 -9.10 7.67
CA PHE A 119 -22.53 -8.60 8.97
C PHE A 119 -23.49 -9.09 10.09
N LEU A 120 -24.81 -9.06 9.87
CA LEU A 120 -25.79 -9.59 10.83
C LEU A 120 -25.64 -11.10 11.06
N ARG A 121 -25.21 -11.86 10.05
CA ARG A 121 -24.95 -13.30 10.15
C ARG A 121 -23.62 -13.66 10.79
N ALA A 122 -22.66 -12.72 10.84
CA ALA A 122 -21.34 -12.96 11.40
C ALA A 122 -21.44 -13.40 12.87
N SER A 123 -20.97 -14.60 13.19
CA SER A 123 -21.08 -15.19 14.54
C SER A 123 -19.97 -14.74 15.48
N CYS A 124 -18.92 -14.09 14.97
CA CYS A 124 -17.82 -13.58 15.79
C CYS A 124 -18.18 -12.34 16.64
N LEU A 125 -19.37 -11.75 16.43
CA LEU A 125 -19.89 -10.61 17.16
C LEU A 125 -21.27 -10.91 17.75
N SER A 126 -21.50 -10.55 19.00
CA SER A 126 -22.82 -10.64 19.63
C SER A 126 -23.78 -9.60 19.03
N PHE A 127 -25.06 -9.73 19.32
CA PHE A 127 -26.07 -8.73 18.91
C PHE A 127 -25.77 -7.34 19.50
N ALA A 128 -25.33 -7.28 20.76
CA ALA A 128 -24.95 -6.02 21.41
C ALA A 128 -23.76 -5.34 20.70
N ASP A 129 -22.76 -6.11 20.30
CA ASP A 129 -21.60 -5.61 19.57
C ASP A 129 -22.01 -5.04 18.20
N LYS A 130 -22.90 -5.75 17.49
CA LYS A 130 -23.41 -5.30 16.19
C LYS A 130 -24.19 -3.99 16.29
N VAL A 131 -25.00 -3.84 17.35
CA VAL A 131 -25.72 -2.59 17.63
C VAL A 131 -24.76 -1.46 17.97
N ALA A 132 -23.74 -1.73 18.78
CA ALA A 132 -22.70 -0.75 19.11
C ALA A 132 -21.95 -0.28 17.83
N ILE A 133 -21.52 -1.22 16.99
CA ILE A 133 -20.85 -0.92 15.71
C ILE A 133 -21.79 -0.09 14.80
N ALA A 134 -23.05 -0.48 14.66
CA ALA A 134 -24.01 0.25 13.85
C ALA A 134 -24.20 1.71 14.33
N ARG A 135 -24.21 1.97 15.65
CA ARG A 135 -24.23 3.32 16.22
C ARG A 135 -22.97 4.11 15.87
N GLY A 136 -21.78 3.48 15.98
CA GLY A 136 -20.52 4.11 15.60
C GLY A 136 -20.46 4.46 14.12
N ILE A 137 -20.88 3.54 13.24
CA ILE A 137 -20.98 3.78 11.80
C ILE A 137 -21.96 4.92 11.49
N LEU A 138 -23.12 4.95 12.15
CA LEU A 138 -24.09 6.03 11.99
C LEU A 138 -23.51 7.38 12.45
N ALA A 139 -22.80 7.41 13.58
CA ALA A 139 -22.13 8.62 14.07
C ALA A 139 -21.09 9.12 13.07
N LEU A 140 -20.24 8.24 12.51
CA LEU A 140 -19.28 8.60 11.44
C LEU A 140 -19.98 9.09 10.17
N THR A 141 -21.15 8.53 9.83
CA THR A 141 -21.91 8.96 8.64
C THR A 141 -22.54 10.34 8.88
N ALA A 142 -23.01 10.62 10.09
CA ALA A 142 -23.63 11.89 10.44
C ALA A 142 -22.60 13.02 10.62
N HIS A 143 -21.46 12.73 11.21
CA HIS A 143 -20.41 13.71 11.49
C HIS A 143 -19.03 13.05 11.47
N LEU A 144 -18.22 13.41 10.46
CA LEU A 144 -16.84 12.95 10.39
C LEU A 144 -15.96 13.76 11.37
N PRO A 145 -15.14 13.10 12.20
CA PRO A 145 -14.14 13.80 12.98
C PRO A 145 -13.21 14.60 12.05
N THR A 146 -13.24 15.92 12.18
CA THR A 146 -12.32 16.83 11.50
C THR A 146 -11.15 17.21 12.40
N ASP A 147 -11.36 17.12 13.70
CA ASP A 147 -10.34 17.31 14.71
C ASP A 147 -9.44 16.07 14.75
N ASP A 148 -8.15 16.30 14.63
CA ASP A 148 -7.11 15.29 14.65
C ASP A 148 -6.64 14.97 16.09
N SER A 149 -7.19 15.70 17.09
CA SER A 149 -6.65 15.75 18.44
C SER A 149 -6.85 14.50 19.30
N PRO A 150 -8.05 13.87 19.42
CA PRO A 150 -8.15 12.67 20.25
C PRO A 150 -7.76 11.41 19.46
N PRO A 151 -7.08 10.44 20.11
CA PRO A 151 -6.94 9.10 19.56
C PRO A 151 -8.31 8.46 19.27
N PHE A 152 -8.37 7.61 18.24
CA PHE A 152 -9.66 7.03 17.84
C PHE A 152 -10.26 6.09 18.88
N LEU A 153 -9.47 5.50 19.76
CA LEU A 153 -9.99 4.68 20.86
C LEU A 153 -10.87 5.51 21.80
N ASP A 154 -10.52 6.76 22.08
CA ASP A 154 -11.33 7.63 22.93
C ASP A 154 -12.65 7.97 22.25
N TRP A 155 -12.63 8.28 20.94
CA TRP A 155 -13.83 8.45 20.15
C TRP A 155 -14.75 7.22 20.21
N LEU A 156 -14.19 5.99 20.11
CA LEU A 156 -14.97 4.75 20.22
C LEU A 156 -15.62 4.58 21.59
N ARG A 157 -14.90 4.90 22.66
CA ARG A 157 -15.44 4.85 24.04
C ARG A 157 -16.58 5.84 24.24
N ASP A 158 -16.41 7.09 23.78
CA ASP A 158 -17.41 8.14 23.85
C ASP A 158 -18.69 7.79 23.06
N HIS A 159 -18.58 6.95 22.04
CA HIS A 159 -19.70 6.45 21.24
C HIS A 159 -20.21 5.07 21.70
N GLY A 160 -19.85 4.65 22.91
CA GLY A 160 -20.40 3.47 23.57
C GLY A 160 -20.09 2.15 22.87
N GLN A 161 -18.89 2.04 22.28
CA GLN A 161 -18.46 0.78 21.67
C GLN A 161 -18.12 -0.25 22.74
N THR A 162 -18.60 -1.48 22.55
CA THR A 162 -18.24 -2.61 23.43
C THR A 162 -16.80 -3.05 23.18
N GLN A 163 -16.15 -3.66 24.18
CA GLN A 163 -14.78 -4.14 24.01
C GLN A 163 -14.64 -5.16 22.87
N PRO A 164 -15.55 -6.17 22.72
CA PRO A 164 -15.49 -7.07 21.56
C PRO A 164 -15.68 -6.35 20.21
N ALA A 165 -16.52 -5.32 20.13
CA ALA A 165 -16.66 -4.50 18.92
C ALA A 165 -15.35 -3.77 18.60
N ILE A 166 -14.68 -3.22 19.63
CA ILE A 166 -13.38 -2.56 19.47
C ILE A 166 -12.34 -3.56 18.96
N ASP A 167 -12.21 -4.72 19.60
CA ASP A 167 -11.10 -5.65 19.30
C ASP A 167 -11.32 -6.45 18.02
N ARG A 168 -12.57 -6.89 17.73
CA ARG A 168 -12.88 -7.79 16.61
C ARG A 168 -13.36 -7.09 15.33
N PHE A 169 -13.64 -5.78 15.39
CA PHE A 169 -14.07 -5.01 14.24
C PHE A 169 -13.21 -3.76 14.01
N TRP A 170 -13.26 -2.78 14.91
CA TRP A 170 -12.59 -1.50 14.72
C TRP A 170 -11.06 -1.65 14.66
N ARG A 171 -10.48 -2.37 15.63
CA ARG A 171 -9.04 -2.62 15.71
C ARG A 171 -8.54 -3.40 14.51
N VAL A 172 -9.22 -4.45 14.12
CA VAL A 172 -8.83 -5.30 12.98
C VAL A 172 -8.73 -4.49 11.70
N VAL A 173 -9.74 -3.66 11.41
CA VAL A 173 -9.75 -2.83 10.20
C VAL A 173 -8.67 -1.75 10.26
N LEU A 174 -8.61 -1.00 11.35
CA LEU A 174 -7.77 0.19 11.41
C LEU A 174 -6.29 -0.12 11.59
N VAL A 175 -5.94 -1.12 12.42
CA VAL A 175 -4.53 -1.51 12.57
C VAL A 175 -4.01 -2.09 11.26
N SER A 176 -4.82 -2.84 10.51
CA SER A 176 -4.44 -3.35 9.20
C SER A 176 -4.27 -2.23 8.15
N ALA A 177 -5.14 -1.21 8.18
CA ALA A 177 -5.12 -0.14 7.17
C ALA A 177 -4.10 0.96 7.46
N LEU A 178 -3.87 1.27 8.75
CA LEU A 178 -3.08 2.43 9.20
C LEU A 178 -1.76 2.06 9.89
N ASN A 179 -1.57 0.78 10.18
CA ASN A 179 -0.39 0.24 10.85
C ASN A 179 -0.06 0.95 12.18
N GLU A 180 -1.08 1.37 12.94
CA GLU A 180 -0.93 2.02 14.24
C GLU A 180 -2.02 1.57 15.19
N ASP A 181 -1.73 1.57 16.50
CA ASP A 181 -2.66 1.16 17.55
C ASP A 181 -3.79 2.19 17.71
N LEU A 182 -5.00 1.75 18.07
CA LEU A 182 -6.18 2.63 18.25
C LEU A 182 -5.96 3.70 19.31
N GLU A 183 -5.11 3.41 20.28
CA GLU A 183 -4.68 4.28 21.38
C GLU A 183 -3.86 5.49 20.90
N ARG A 184 -3.39 5.43 19.65
CA ARG A 184 -2.47 6.43 19.08
C ARG A 184 -2.91 6.98 17.73
N VAL A 185 -3.75 6.25 16.99
CA VAL A 185 -4.15 6.64 15.64
C VAL A 185 -5.09 7.85 15.65
N SER A 186 -4.87 8.76 14.72
CA SER A 186 -5.71 9.94 14.48
C SER A 186 -7.16 9.56 14.18
N SER A 187 -8.12 10.20 14.85
CA SER A 187 -9.55 10.00 14.61
C SER A 187 -9.96 10.39 13.19
N ARG A 188 -9.35 11.42 12.63
CA ARG A 188 -9.58 11.85 11.25
C ARG A 188 -9.23 10.75 10.24
N TYR A 189 -8.03 10.16 10.33
CA TYR A 189 -7.61 9.09 9.43
C TYR A 189 -8.37 7.79 9.64
N ALA A 190 -8.72 7.46 10.89
CA ALA A 190 -9.57 6.32 11.18
C ALA A 190 -10.97 6.47 10.55
N ALA A 191 -11.59 7.63 10.69
CA ALA A 191 -12.87 7.94 10.04
C ALA A 191 -12.78 7.90 8.51
N GLN A 192 -11.67 8.42 7.94
CA GLN A 192 -11.42 8.39 6.50
C GLN A 192 -11.36 6.95 5.97
N VAL A 193 -10.70 6.02 6.66
CA VAL A 193 -10.66 4.60 6.26
C VAL A 193 -12.09 4.06 6.12
N PHE A 194 -12.94 4.24 7.11
CA PHE A 194 -14.33 3.75 7.04
C PHE A 194 -15.13 4.44 5.94
N ARG A 195 -15.01 5.76 5.82
CA ARG A 195 -15.69 6.53 4.77
C ARG A 195 -15.33 6.03 3.38
N GLU A 196 -14.04 5.99 3.07
CA GLU A 196 -13.56 5.68 1.72
C GLU A 196 -13.77 4.21 1.35
N SER A 197 -13.52 3.28 2.30
CA SER A 197 -13.48 1.85 1.99
C SER A 197 -14.85 1.16 2.13
N PHE A 198 -15.66 1.56 3.11
CA PHE A 198 -16.83 0.76 3.47
C PHE A 198 -18.17 1.49 3.35
N LEU A 199 -18.18 2.83 3.42
CA LEU A 199 -19.44 3.58 3.40
C LEU A 199 -19.83 4.05 2.01
N LYS A 200 -18.91 4.55 1.21
CA LYS A 200 -19.20 5.16 -0.09
C LYS A 200 -19.83 4.21 -1.11
N SER A 201 -19.31 3.01 -1.24
CA SER A 201 -19.79 2.04 -2.23
C SER A 201 -19.29 0.62 -1.96
N ALA A 202 -19.99 -0.40 -2.45
CA ALA A 202 -19.55 -1.80 -2.34
C ALA A 202 -18.20 -2.10 -3.04
N PRO A 203 -17.91 -1.56 -4.25
CA PRO A 203 -16.60 -1.76 -4.88
C PRO A 203 -15.44 -1.17 -4.09
N ALA A 204 -15.67 -0.11 -3.30
CA ALA A 204 -14.62 0.56 -2.53
C ALA A 204 -13.94 -0.37 -1.51
N GLY A 205 -14.67 -1.34 -0.94
CA GLY A 205 -14.16 -2.32 0.03
C GLY A 205 -13.60 -3.61 -0.59
N ALA A 206 -13.54 -3.72 -1.92
CA ALA A 206 -12.93 -4.89 -2.56
C ALA A 206 -11.43 -4.95 -2.23
N LEU A 207 -10.96 -6.15 -1.83
CA LEU A 207 -9.58 -6.40 -1.45
C LEU A 207 -8.77 -6.79 -2.70
N GLY A 208 -7.76 -6.02 -3.07
CA GLY A 208 -6.83 -6.31 -4.16
C GLY A 208 -5.52 -6.90 -3.64
N LEU A 209 -5.09 -8.01 -4.22
CA LEU A 209 -3.82 -8.66 -3.88
C LEU A 209 -2.96 -8.80 -5.14
N PRO A 210 -1.69 -8.37 -5.12
CA PRO A 210 -0.75 -8.61 -6.21
C PRO A 210 -0.58 -10.11 -6.48
N ALA A 211 -0.69 -10.50 -7.76
CA ALA A 211 -0.50 -11.88 -8.22
C ALA A 211 0.95 -12.16 -8.68
N LEU A 212 1.82 -11.17 -8.60
CA LEU A 212 3.25 -11.27 -8.87
C LEU A 212 4.03 -10.89 -7.61
N PRO A 213 5.29 -11.33 -7.47
CA PRO A 213 6.23 -10.71 -6.54
C PRO A 213 6.28 -9.19 -6.74
N LEU A 214 6.31 -8.43 -5.66
CA LEU A 214 6.19 -6.96 -5.71
C LEU A 214 7.28 -6.31 -6.56
N SER A 215 8.53 -6.80 -6.50
CA SER A 215 9.60 -6.23 -7.31
C SER A 215 9.41 -6.47 -8.81
N ASP A 216 8.78 -7.57 -9.20
CA ASP A 216 8.44 -7.85 -10.60
C ASP A 216 7.28 -6.94 -11.06
N LEU A 217 6.26 -6.79 -10.20
CA LEU A 217 5.14 -5.88 -10.46
C LEU A 217 5.61 -4.45 -10.69
N TYR A 218 6.50 -3.94 -9.83
CA TYR A 218 7.03 -2.57 -9.96
C TYR A 218 8.16 -2.45 -10.95
N GLY A 219 8.79 -3.56 -11.38
CA GLY A 219 9.68 -3.61 -12.53
C GLY A 219 9.01 -3.12 -13.81
N ILE A 220 7.71 -3.45 -13.99
CA ILE A 220 6.90 -2.98 -15.13
C ILE A 220 6.88 -1.45 -15.23
N ALA A 221 6.86 -0.74 -14.10
CA ALA A 221 6.95 0.72 -14.08
C ALA A 221 8.33 1.24 -14.53
N GLY A 222 9.40 0.54 -14.17
CA GLY A 222 10.74 0.83 -14.69
C GLY A 222 10.81 0.67 -16.20
N ASP A 223 10.27 -0.42 -16.73
CA ASP A 223 10.18 -0.66 -18.19
C ASP A 223 9.31 0.41 -18.88
N HIS A 224 8.25 0.89 -18.22
CA HIS A 224 7.42 1.97 -18.74
C HIS A 224 8.22 3.26 -18.91
N ILE A 225 8.98 3.67 -17.89
CA ILE A 225 9.86 4.85 -17.96
C ILE A 225 10.89 4.70 -19.11
N GLN A 226 11.50 3.53 -19.24
CA GLN A 226 12.50 3.26 -20.29
C GLN A 226 11.90 3.30 -21.71
N ARG A 227 10.71 2.73 -21.89
CA ARG A 227 9.99 2.78 -23.18
C ARG A 227 9.65 4.20 -23.64
N HIS A 228 9.52 5.15 -22.69
CA HIS A 228 9.31 6.57 -22.98
C HIS A 228 10.62 7.38 -23.05
N GLY A 229 11.77 6.70 -23.23
CA GLY A 229 13.06 7.34 -23.41
C GLY A 229 13.75 7.80 -22.11
N GLY A 230 13.24 7.39 -20.96
CA GLY A 230 13.88 7.60 -19.66
C GLY A 230 14.95 6.55 -19.34
N CYS A 231 15.60 6.70 -18.20
CA CYS A 231 16.63 5.79 -17.69
C CYS A 231 16.31 5.40 -16.23
N VAL A 232 16.47 4.13 -15.89
CA VAL A 232 16.36 3.60 -14.52
C VAL A 232 17.72 3.06 -14.11
N GLN A 233 18.27 3.63 -13.04
CA GLN A 233 19.56 3.25 -12.47
C GLN A 233 19.34 2.60 -11.11
N LEU A 234 19.51 1.29 -11.04
CA LEU A 234 19.50 0.51 -9.80
C LEU A 234 20.90 0.50 -9.18
N ARG A 235 20.98 0.25 -7.85
CA ARG A 235 22.22 0.32 -7.07
C ARG A 235 22.92 1.68 -7.19
N ALA A 236 22.16 2.72 -7.46
CA ALA A 236 22.58 4.10 -7.63
C ALA A 236 21.97 4.95 -6.51
N ALA A 237 22.64 5.02 -5.37
CA ALA A 237 22.26 5.92 -4.30
C ALA A 237 22.54 7.36 -4.74
N ALA A 238 21.57 8.26 -4.57
CA ALA A 238 21.80 9.68 -4.64
C ALA A 238 22.09 10.19 -3.23
N ASP A 239 23.27 10.74 -3.02
CA ASP A 239 23.77 11.13 -1.71
C ASP A 239 23.37 12.56 -1.36
N THR A 240 23.43 13.46 -2.33
CA THR A 240 23.15 14.90 -2.17
C THR A 240 22.47 15.48 -3.40
N PHE A 241 21.77 16.57 -3.19
CA PHE A 241 21.30 17.46 -4.25
C PHE A 241 21.72 18.90 -3.95
N ARG A 242 22.00 19.68 -5.00
CA ARG A 242 22.31 21.11 -4.90
C ARG A 242 21.39 21.88 -5.85
N PRO A 243 20.44 22.65 -5.31
CA PRO A 243 19.60 23.54 -6.12
C PRO A 243 20.44 24.72 -6.58
N GLU A 244 20.42 24.99 -7.89
CA GLU A 244 21.02 26.18 -8.51
C GLU A 244 19.92 27.04 -9.15
N GLN A 245 20.27 28.16 -9.74
CA GLN A 245 19.27 29.12 -10.22
C GLN A 245 18.42 28.54 -11.37
N ASP A 246 19.05 27.82 -12.30
CA ASP A 246 18.45 27.31 -13.54
C ASP A 246 18.42 25.77 -13.66
N HIS A 247 19.03 25.05 -12.74
CA HIS A 247 19.09 23.59 -12.71
C HIS A 247 19.28 23.03 -11.30
N VAL A 248 19.23 21.71 -11.18
CA VAL A 248 19.53 20.99 -9.93
C VAL A 248 20.64 20.01 -10.20
N ARG A 249 21.71 20.04 -9.41
CA ARG A 249 22.77 19.02 -9.47
C ARG A 249 22.44 17.89 -8.53
N ILE A 250 22.55 16.68 -9.03
CA ILE A 250 22.39 15.44 -8.28
C ILE A 250 23.71 14.72 -8.24
N CYS A 251 24.20 14.39 -7.05
CA CYS A 251 25.32 13.49 -6.85
C CYS A 251 24.79 12.08 -6.62
N ALA A 252 24.99 11.19 -7.57
CA ALA A 252 24.58 9.79 -7.46
C ALA A 252 25.74 8.88 -7.91
N ALA A 253 26.03 7.85 -7.10
CA ALA A 253 27.14 6.92 -7.34
C ALA A 253 28.48 7.63 -7.62
N GLY A 254 28.75 8.74 -6.94
CA GLY A 254 29.98 9.53 -7.07
C GLY A 254 30.06 10.41 -8.33
N GLN A 255 28.97 10.51 -9.12
CA GLN A 255 28.91 11.37 -10.31
C GLN A 255 27.91 12.52 -10.09
N GLU A 256 28.35 13.74 -10.41
CA GLU A 256 27.47 14.91 -10.44
C GLU A 256 26.86 15.08 -11.85
N THR A 257 25.52 15.18 -11.88
CA THR A 257 24.78 15.42 -13.12
C THR A 257 23.76 16.53 -12.91
N ALA A 258 23.64 17.42 -13.90
CA ALA A 258 22.68 18.52 -13.88
C ALA A 258 21.35 18.11 -14.54
N PHE A 259 20.24 18.50 -13.91
CA PHE A 259 18.87 18.26 -14.36
C PHE A 259 18.08 19.57 -14.32
N ASP A 260 17.11 19.72 -15.21
CA ASP A 260 16.21 20.86 -15.18
C ASP A 260 15.31 20.87 -13.92
N TYR A 261 14.96 19.68 -13.42
CA TYR A 261 14.12 19.48 -12.24
C TYR A 261 14.55 18.23 -11.47
N ALA A 262 14.16 18.17 -10.19
CA ALA A 262 14.32 16.98 -9.36
C ALA A 262 13.04 16.68 -8.55
N VAL A 263 12.71 15.38 -8.42
CA VAL A 263 11.68 14.86 -7.49
C VAL A 263 12.38 14.01 -6.44
N LEU A 264 12.33 14.44 -5.18
CA LEU A 264 12.88 13.71 -4.05
C LEU A 264 11.78 12.79 -3.47
N ALA A 265 11.83 11.51 -3.85
CA ALA A 265 10.83 10.50 -3.53
C ALA A 265 11.36 9.45 -2.54
N VAL A 266 12.15 9.90 -1.59
CA VAL A 266 12.76 9.08 -0.55
C VAL A 266 11.96 9.16 0.77
N PRO A 267 12.11 8.19 1.70
CA PRO A 267 11.52 8.28 3.03
C PRO A 267 11.96 9.55 3.77
N PHE A 268 11.10 10.09 4.63
CA PHE A 268 11.34 11.34 5.36
C PHE A 268 12.66 11.34 6.15
N ASN A 269 12.99 10.22 6.81
CA ASN A 269 14.23 10.05 7.56
C ASN A 269 15.49 10.01 6.67
N VAL A 270 15.37 9.51 5.44
CA VAL A 270 16.46 9.56 4.45
C VAL A 270 16.61 10.97 3.91
N LEU A 271 15.52 11.65 3.59
CA LEU A 271 15.53 13.03 3.12
C LEU A 271 16.23 13.97 4.10
N ALA A 272 15.95 13.83 5.40
CA ALA A 272 16.58 14.67 6.44
C ALA A 272 18.11 14.68 6.35
N GLY A 273 18.73 13.55 5.99
CA GLY A 273 20.18 13.43 5.81
C GLY A 273 20.71 13.97 4.47
N MET A 274 19.85 14.19 3.47
CA MET A 274 20.23 14.72 2.16
C MET A 274 20.09 16.23 2.05
N LEU A 275 19.38 16.87 3.01
CA LEU A 275 19.09 18.30 2.96
C LEU A 275 20.36 19.14 3.08
N PRO A 276 20.48 20.24 2.31
CA PRO A 276 21.60 21.18 2.43
C PRO A 276 21.61 21.89 3.78
N GLU A 277 22.73 22.58 4.08
CA GLU A 277 22.90 23.36 5.31
C GLU A 277 22.42 24.82 5.11
N ASP A 278 21.09 25.01 4.95
CA ASP A 278 20.48 26.34 4.78
C ASP A 278 19.24 26.51 5.68
N ALA A 279 18.72 27.74 5.76
CA ALA A 279 17.56 28.03 6.60
C ALA A 279 16.26 27.33 6.14
N PRO A 280 15.97 27.17 4.82
CA PRO A 280 14.88 26.34 4.34
C PRO A 280 14.98 24.89 4.77
N ALA A 281 16.17 24.28 4.68
CA ALA A 281 16.42 22.90 5.11
C ALA A 281 16.18 22.71 6.62
N THR A 282 16.63 23.67 7.44
CA THR A 282 16.40 23.63 8.88
C THR A 282 14.90 23.57 9.22
N ARG A 283 14.07 24.36 8.53
CA ARG A 283 12.60 24.33 8.72
C ARG A 283 12.00 23.01 8.27
N LEU A 284 12.44 22.47 7.14
CA LEU A 284 11.94 21.18 6.64
C LEU A 284 12.37 20.04 7.59
N ARG A 285 13.61 20.02 8.09
CA ARG A 285 14.05 19.04 9.11
C ARG A 285 13.15 19.09 10.33
N ALA A 286 12.86 20.28 10.86
CA ALA A 286 11.96 20.43 12.01
C ALA A 286 10.55 19.86 11.77
N MET A 287 10.01 19.95 10.54
CA MET A 287 8.75 19.28 10.19
C MET A 287 8.91 17.77 10.18
N LEU A 288 10.00 17.25 9.58
CA LEU A 288 10.26 15.82 9.45
C LEU A 288 10.51 15.13 10.81
N ASP A 289 11.07 15.83 11.78
CA ASP A 289 11.36 15.33 13.14
C ASP A 289 10.10 14.97 13.95
N HIS A 290 8.92 15.44 13.52
CA HIS A 290 7.65 15.06 14.13
C HIS A 290 7.15 13.68 13.71
N PHE A 291 7.69 13.10 12.64
CA PHE A 291 7.23 11.80 12.18
C PHE A 291 7.86 10.66 12.98
N GLN A 292 7.03 9.75 13.42
CA GLN A 292 7.41 8.47 14.01
C GLN A 292 7.12 7.34 13.01
N THR A 293 7.79 6.21 13.16
CA THR A 293 7.53 5.03 12.34
C THR A 293 6.84 3.92 13.11
N SER A 294 6.09 3.09 12.41
CA SER A 294 5.45 1.90 12.96
C SER A 294 5.91 0.65 12.21
N PRO A 295 6.25 -0.45 12.93
CA PRO A 295 6.77 -1.65 12.35
C PRO A 295 5.67 -2.59 11.85
N ILE A 296 6.04 -3.45 10.87
CA ILE A 296 5.26 -4.62 10.43
C ILE A 296 6.15 -5.85 10.50
N THR A 297 5.58 -6.98 10.91
CA THR A 297 6.27 -8.27 10.86
C THR A 297 5.56 -9.21 9.90
N GLY A 298 6.28 -9.68 8.88
CA GLY A 298 5.89 -10.74 7.97
C GLY A 298 6.52 -12.07 8.40
N ILE A 299 5.74 -13.16 8.37
CA ILE A 299 6.20 -14.51 8.71
C ILE A 299 5.84 -15.41 7.55
N HIS A 300 6.84 -15.98 6.90
CA HIS A 300 6.70 -16.82 5.73
C HIS A 300 6.91 -18.27 6.10
N LEU A 301 5.96 -19.14 5.76
CA LEU A 301 5.92 -20.56 6.12
C LEU A 301 5.64 -21.42 4.89
N TRP A 302 6.47 -22.43 4.66
CA TRP A 302 6.29 -23.41 3.60
C TRP A 302 6.02 -24.79 4.22
N PHE A 303 4.87 -25.37 3.88
CA PHE A 303 4.46 -26.68 4.35
C PHE A 303 4.49 -27.72 3.22
N ASP A 304 4.64 -29.00 3.57
CA ASP A 304 4.66 -30.12 2.64
C ASP A 304 3.28 -30.41 2.00
N ARG A 305 2.20 -29.86 2.56
CA ARG A 305 0.82 -30.04 2.12
C ARG A 305 -0.01 -28.80 2.28
N GLN A 306 -1.20 -28.78 1.69
CA GLN A 306 -2.14 -27.70 1.83
C GLN A 306 -2.73 -27.68 3.25
N ILE A 307 -2.70 -26.50 3.92
CA ILE A 307 -3.20 -26.31 5.27
C ILE A 307 -4.57 -25.63 5.31
N THR A 308 -5.00 -25.01 4.22
CA THR A 308 -6.30 -24.33 4.07
C THR A 308 -6.64 -24.13 2.60
N ASP A 309 -7.93 -24.03 2.30
CA ASP A 309 -8.50 -23.66 0.99
C ASP A 309 -8.68 -22.14 0.80
N LEU A 310 -8.44 -21.36 1.85
CA LEU A 310 -8.68 -19.92 1.81
C LEU A 310 -7.48 -19.19 1.19
N PRO A 311 -7.71 -18.28 0.22
CA PRO A 311 -6.64 -17.43 -0.30
C PRO A 311 -6.14 -16.41 0.71
N HIS A 312 -7.00 -15.96 1.62
CA HIS A 312 -6.66 -15.09 2.74
C HIS A 312 -7.67 -15.22 3.88
N ALA A 313 -7.28 -14.88 5.09
CA ALA A 313 -8.15 -14.82 6.25
C ALA A 313 -7.69 -13.76 7.26
N VAL A 314 -8.67 -13.17 7.94
CA VAL A 314 -8.47 -12.35 9.14
C VAL A 314 -8.51 -13.27 10.35
N LEU A 315 -7.49 -13.21 11.18
CA LEU A 315 -7.35 -14.05 12.37
C LEU A 315 -7.67 -13.22 13.63
N LEU A 316 -8.69 -13.65 14.37
CA LEU A 316 -9.20 -12.89 15.52
C LEU A 316 -8.58 -13.34 16.84
N ASP A 317 -8.50 -12.43 17.80
CA ASP A 317 -8.14 -12.68 19.20
C ASP A 317 -6.75 -13.26 19.43
N ARG A 318 -5.83 -13.09 18.46
CA ARG A 318 -4.45 -13.53 18.55
C ARG A 318 -3.50 -12.45 18.05
N THR A 319 -2.19 -12.71 18.20
CA THR A 319 -1.15 -11.77 17.75
C THR A 319 -1.11 -11.68 16.24
N ILE A 320 -1.22 -12.82 15.56
CA ILE A 320 -1.27 -12.88 14.10
C ILE A 320 -2.64 -12.36 13.63
N GLN A 321 -2.61 -11.35 12.76
CA GLN A 321 -3.83 -10.65 12.32
C GLN A 321 -4.35 -11.15 10.98
N TRP A 322 -3.44 -11.54 10.07
CA TRP A 322 -3.78 -11.96 8.72
C TRP A 322 -2.97 -13.19 8.30
N MET A 323 -3.62 -14.03 7.51
CA MET A 323 -3.00 -15.10 6.73
C MET A 323 -3.28 -14.88 5.25
N PHE A 324 -2.25 -14.99 4.42
CA PHE A 324 -2.32 -14.97 2.95
C PHE A 324 -1.71 -16.26 2.40
N HIS A 325 -2.47 -16.98 1.58
CA HIS A 325 -2.02 -18.22 0.96
C HIS A 325 -1.30 -17.91 -0.35
N LYS A 326 -0.01 -17.63 -0.27
CA LYS A 326 0.80 -17.16 -1.41
C LYS A 326 0.80 -18.14 -2.58
N SER A 327 0.80 -19.44 -2.32
CA SER A 327 0.70 -20.45 -3.40
C SER A 327 -0.57 -20.33 -4.23
N GLU A 328 -1.67 -19.85 -3.62
CA GLU A 328 -2.94 -19.62 -4.33
C GLU A 328 -2.99 -18.24 -4.99
N ILE A 329 -2.36 -17.24 -4.37
CA ILE A 329 -2.37 -15.85 -4.85
C ILE A 329 -1.40 -15.66 -6.01
N LEU A 330 -0.19 -16.23 -5.93
CA LEU A 330 0.87 -16.08 -6.95
C LEU A 330 0.74 -17.04 -8.13
N ASP A 331 -0.30 -17.88 -8.20
CA ASP A 331 -0.51 -18.76 -9.33
C ASP A 331 -0.95 -17.95 -10.57
N CYS A 332 -0.10 -17.98 -11.62
CA CYS A 332 -0.11 -17.05 -12.76
C CYS A 332 -1.26 -17.27 -13.77
N THR A 333 -2.35 -17.94 -13.44
CA THR A 333 -3.45 -18.15 -14.38
C THR A 333 -4.64 -17.25 -14.05
N ALA A 334 -4.86 -16.26 -14.90
CA ALA A 334 -6.05 -15.42 -15.07
C ALA A 334 -6.42 -14.49 -13.91
N GLY A 335 -6.02 -13.23 -14.01
CA GLY A 335 -6.62 -12.12 -13.28
C GLY A 335 -8.09 -11.94 -13.65
N THR A 336 -8.99 -11.97 -12.67
CA THR A 336 -10.35 -11.47 -12.86
C THR A 336 -10.27 -9.95 -12.90
N PRO A 337 -10.74 -9.26 -13.94
CA PRO A 337 -10.72 -7.80 -14.00
C PRO A 337 -11.45 -7.21 -12.78
N PRO A 338 -11.09 -6.00 -12.33
CA PRO A 338 -11.84 -5.32 -11.28
C PRO A 338 -13.31 -5.23 -11.66
N PRO A 339 -14.24 -5.29 -10.70
CA PRO A 339 -15.64 -5.16 -10.99
C PRO A 339 -15.86 -3.86 -11.77
N ALA A 340 -16.37 -3.98 -13.00
CA ALA A 340 -16.64 -2.86 -13.88
C ALA A 340 -17.47 -1.82 -13.12
N THR A 341 -16.97 -0.61 -13.06
CA THR A 341 -17.80 0.54 -12.73
C THR A 341 -18.69 0.77 -13.96
N ASP A 342 -19.99 0.66 -13.82
CA ASP A 342 -20.99 0.79 -14.90
C ASP A 342 -21.03 2.17 -15.59
N ASP A 343 -19.96 2.95 -15.53
CA ASP A 343 -19.84 4.27 -16.15
C ASP A 343 -18.41 4.47 -16.72
N SER A 344 -17.99 3.61 -17.66
CA SER A 344 -16.91 3.95 -18.58
C SER A 344 -17.50 4.23 -19.97
N PRO A 345 -17.18 5.37 -20.60
CA PRO A 345 -17.60 5.58 -21.99
C PRO A 345 -16.88 4.55 -22.87
N ALA A 346 -17.69 3.83 -23.65
CA ALA A 346 -17.22 2.91 -24.67
C ALA A 346 -16.41 3.69 -25.74
N GLY A 347 -15.18 3.26 -25.98
CA GLY A 347 -14.45 3.71 -27.16
C GLY A 347 -12.93 3.67 -26.98
N ALA A 348 -12.33 2.58 -27.38
CA ALA A 348 -11.15 2.42 -28.22
C ALA A 348 -10.50 1.07 -27.95
N ALA A 349 -10.93 0.10 -28.75
CA ALA A 349 -10.13 -1.10 -28.99
C ALA A 349 -9.05 -0.73 -30.01
N ASP A 350 -7.77 -0.91 -29.67
CA ASP A 350 -6.77 -1.15 -30.70
C ASP A 350 -5.80 -2.23 -30.21
N ALA A 351 -5.74 -3.27 -31.01
CA ALA A 351 -4.99 -4.49 -30.76
C ALA A 351 -3.57 -4.33 -31.32
N SER A 352 -2.55 -4.63 -30.53
CA SER A 352 -1.20 -4.89 -31.02
C SER A 352 -0.73 -6.26 -30.58
N PRO A 353 -0.12 -7.05 -31.47
CA PRO A 353 0.14 -8.46 -31.23
C PRO A 353 1.49 -8.74 -30.58
N GLY A 354 1.50 -9.71 -29.68
CA GLY A 354 2.57 -10.68 -29.53
C GLY A 354 3.79 -10.31 -28.72
N ARG A 355 3.77 -10.64 -27.42
CA ARG A 355 4.94 -11.17 -26.72
C ARG A 355 4.48 -12.38 -25.91
N GLU A 356 5.11 -13.52 -26.18
CA GLU A 356 4.94 -14.73 -25.37
C GLU A 356 5.27 -14.42 -23.89
N PRO A 357 4.48 -14.94 -22.94
CA PRO A 357 4.78 -14.79 -21.53
C PRO A 357 6.10 -15.54 -21.26
N ARG A 358 7.07 -14.85 -20.66
CA ARG A 358 8.19 -15.53 -20.01
C ARG A 358 7.60 -16.40 -18.92
N VAL A 359 7.65 -17.69 -19.13
CA VAL A 359 7.44 -18.71 -18.11
C VAL A 359 8.44 -18.41 -17.00
N CYS A 360 7.96 -18.05 -15.82
CA CYS A 360 8.77 -18.13 -14.61
C CYS A 360 9.04 -19.61 -14.41
N ASP A 361 10.25 -20.04 -14.77
CA ASP A 361 10.82 -21.28 -14.27
C ASP A 361 11.01 -21.13 -12.76
N LEU A 362 9.93 -21.34 -12.04
CA LEU A 362 10.03 -21.74 -10.65
C LEU A 362 10.71 -23.10 -10.71
N ASN A 363 12.01 -23.12 -10.38
CA ASN A 363 12.75 -24.36 -10.22
C ASN A 363 11.83 -25.36 -9.52
N GLU A 364 11.50 -26.43 -10.23
CA GLU A 364 10.83 -27.60 -9.70
C GLU A 364 11.73 -28.22 -8.63
N THR A 365 11.68 -27.66 -7.43
CA THR A 365 12.26 -28.31 -6.27
C THR A 365 11.45 -29.56 -5.98
N GLU A 366 12.11 -30.63 -5.75
CA GLU A 366 11.77 -32.07 -5.58
C GLU A 366 10.46 -32.43 -4.84
N SER A 367 9.60 -31.49 -4.51
CA SER A 367 8.33 -31.65 -3.75
C SER A 367 7.17 -32.24 -4.56
N ARG A 368 7.35 -32.51 -5.86
CA ARG A 368 6.26 -33.04 -6.74
C ARG A 368 6.18 -34.57 -6.85
N ARG A 369 6.91 -35.32 -6.01
CA ARG A 369 6.89 -36.80 -6.12
C ARG A 369 5.64 -37.50 -5.58
N ASP A 370 4.78 -36.77 -4.80
CA ASP A 370 3.66 -37.43 -4.09
C ASP A 370 2.26 -36.82 -4.37
N GLY A 371 2.08 -36.01 -5.42
CA GLY A 371 0.76 -35.48 -5.81
C GLY A 371 0.10 -34.50 -4.83
N THR A 372 0.69 -34.23 -3.67
CA THR A 372 0.20 -33.24 -2.70
C THR A 372 0.83 -31.88 -2.94
N LYS A 373 -0.01 -30.91 -3.33
CA LYS A 373 0.41 -29.52 -3.53
C LYS A 373 0.77 -28.92 -2.16
N GLY A 374 2.04 -28.52 -1.94
CA GLY A 374 2.46 -27.83 -0.72
C GLY A 374 1.82 -26.46 -0.54
N SER A 375 1.85 -25.88 0.66
CA SER A 375 1.37 -24.53 0.96
C SER A 375 2.53 -23.59 1.23
N TYR A 376 2.54 -22.43 0.56
CA TYR A 376 3.27 -21.27 1.01
C TYR A 376 2.29 -20.25 1.56
N VAL A 377 2.38 -19.93 2.84
CA VAL A 377 1.54 -18.93 3.50
C VAL A 377 2.40 -17.82 4.10
N GLU A 378 1.88 -16.62 4.05
CA GLU A 378 2.45 -15.45 4.70
C GLU A 378 1.49 -14.97 5.79
N LEU A 379 2.02 -14.78 6.99
CA LEU A 379 1.29 -14.24 8.14
C LEU A 379 1.77 -12.81 8.38
N VAL A 380 0.84 -11.92 8.71
CA VAL A 380 1.15 -10.50 8.91
C VAL A 380 0.70 -10.02 10.27
N VAL A 381 1.59 -9.26 10.92
CA VAL A 381 1.31 -8.52 12.15
C VAL A 381 1.63 -7.05 11.90
N SER A 382 0.61 -6.23 11.81
CA SER A 382 0.71 -4.76 11.75
C SER A 382 0.90 -4.19 13.14
N SER A 383 1.47 -3.00 13.26
CA SER A 383 1.84 -2.37 14.55
C SER A 383 2.62 -3.31 15.47
N SER A 384 3.56 -4.08 14.90
CA SER A 384 4.24 -5.21 15.56
C SER A 384 5.31 -4.76 16.56
N LYS A 385 5.07 -3.67 17.29
CA LYS A 385 5.99 -3.05 18.27
C LYS A 385 6.50 -4.03 19.31
N THR A 386 5.65 -4.96 19.75
CA THR A 386 5.97 -5.99 20.73
C THR A 386 6.85 -7.11 20.17
N LEU A 387 6.96 -7.24 18.84
CA LEU A 387 7.72 -8.29 18.17
C LEU A 387 9.11 -7.83 17.70
N VAL A 388 9.34 -6.52 17.56
CA VAL A 388 10.59 -5.97 16.99
C VAL A 388 11.83 -6.52 17.69
N ASN A 389 11.82 -6.57 19.02
CA ASN A 389 12.97 -7.01 19.83
C ASN A 389 12.93 -8.50 20.18
N ARG A 390 11.87 -9.26 19.79
CA ARG A 390 11.83 -10.70 20.07
C ARG A 390 12.75 -11.48 19.13
N PRO A 391 13.40 -12.57 19.57
CA PRO A 391 14.10 -13.48 18.68
C PRO A 391 13.18 -14.00 17.55
N LYS A 392 13.73 -14.23 16.37
CA LYS A 392 12.94 -14.74 15.23
C LYS A 392 12.32 -16.10 15.53
N GLN A 393 13.02 -16.96 16.29
CA GLN A 393 12.52 -18.27 16.68
C GLN A 393 11.29 -18.16 17.57
N ASP A 394 11.28 -17.27 18.56
CA ASP A 394 10.12 -17.06 19.44
C ASP A 394 8.90 -16.58 18.68
N ILE A 395 9.10 -15.78 17.62
CA ILE A 395 8.03 -15.31 16.73
C ILE A 395 7.51 -16.47 15.88
N LEU A 396 8.40 -17.33 15.38
CA LEU A 396 8.03 -18.52 14.62
C LEU A 396 7.21 -19.50 15.48
N ASP A 397 7.66 -19.77 16.70
CA ASP A 397 6.98 -20.68 17.63
C ASP A 397 5.61 -20.13 18.02
N LEU A 398 5.49 -18.81 18.21
CA LEU A 398 4.22 -18.12 18.41
C LEU A 398 3.30 -18.31 17.19
N ALA A 399 3.82 -18.08 15.99
CA ALA A 399 3.05 -18.14 14.75
C ALA A 399 2.51 -19.57 14.49
N LEU A 400 3.34 -20.60 14.66
CA LEU A 400 2.94 -21.99 14.47
C LEU A 400 1.87 -22.42 15.48
N ARG A 401 2.03 -22.03 16.73
CA ARG A 401 1.06 -22.31 17.79
C ARG A 401 -0.28 -21.66 17.49
N GLU A 402 -0.30 -20.35 17.20
CA GLU A 402 -1.54 -19.63 16.87
C GLU A 402 -2.18 -20.16 15.57
N LEU A 403 -1.37 -20.41 14.52
CA LEU A 403 -1.88 -20.92 13.25
C LEU A 403 -2.59 -22.28 13.39
N THR A 404 -2.09 -23.15 14.27
CA THR A 404 -2.71 -24.45 14.57
C THR A 404 -4.10 -24.29 15.19
N GLU A 405 -4.32 -23.24 15.99
CA GLU A 405 -5.65 -22.95 16.58
C GLU A 405 -6.69 -22.53 15.52
N PHE A 406 -6.24 -21.92 14.40
CA PHE A 406 -7.12 -21.50 13.30
C PHE A 406 -7.29 -22.58 12.24
N PHE A 407 -6.25 -23.34 11.97
CA PHE A 407 -6.18 -24.36 10.92
C PHE A 407 -5.62 -25.66 11.50
N PRO A 408 -6.47 -26.58 11.99
CA PRO A 408 -6.04 -27.84 12.60
C PRO A 408 -5.12 -28.69 11.71
N GLU A 409 -5.25 -28.58 10.38
CA GLU A 409 -4.41 -29.29 9.40
C GLU A 409 -2.92 -28.95 9.53
N VAL A 410 -2.55 -27.83 10.14
CA VAL A 410 -1.17 -27.45 10.45
C VAL A 410 -0.49 -28.49 11.34
N SER A 411 -1.23 -29.13 12.25
CA SER A 411 -0.72 -30.20 13.13
C SER A 411 -0.24 -31.43 12.35
N ASN A 412 -0.80 -31.67 11.17
CA ASN A 412 -0.49 -32.79 10.30
C ASN A 412 0.51 -32.44 9.19
N ALA A 413 0.85 -31.15 9.06
CA ALA A 413 1.75 -30.66 8.03
C ALA A 413 3.18 -30.52 8.55
N LYS A 414 4.14 -30.87 7.69
CA LYS A 414 5.56 -30.66 8.01
C LYS A 414 5.99 -29.28 7.52
N LEU A 415 6.50 -28.45 8.41
CA LEU A 415 7.15 -27.19 8.05
C LEU A 415 8.48 -27.51 7.34
N LEU A 416 8.59 -27.08 6.08
CA LEU A 416 9.79 -27.28 5.26
C LEU A 416 10.78 -26.14 5.37
N LYS A 417 10.26 -24.90 5.29
CA LYS A 417 11.04 -23.65 5.36
C LYS A 417 10.27 -22.60 6.15
N SER A 418 10.97 -21.64 6.74
CA SER A 418 10.38 -20.49 7.38
C SER A 418 11.33 -19.29 7.37
N THR A 419 10.76 -18.10 7.38
CA THR A 419 11.52 -16.87 7.66
C THR A 419 10.65 -15.81 8.30
N VAL A 420 11.27 -14.94 9.10
CA VAL A 420 10.62 -13.80 9.76
C VAL A 420 11.30 -12.52 9.30
N ILE A 421 10.51 -11.62 8.73
CA ILE A 421 10.95 -10.32 8.25
C ILE A 421 10.35 -9.25 9.16
N LYS A 422 11.20 -8.40 9.73
CA LYS A 422 10.77 -7.27 10.57
C LYS A 422 11.07 -5.97 9.85
N GLU A 423 10.05 -5.35 9.32
CA GLU A 423 10.17 -4.05 8.69
C GLU A 423 9.93 -2.98 9.77
N VAL A 424 11.02 -2.52 10.38
CA VAL A 424 10.96 -1.62 11.56
C VAL A 424 10.40 -0.23 11.17
N ASN A 425 10.73 0.25 9.99
CA ASN A 425 10.26 1.54 9.45
C ASN A 425 9.27 1.32 8.30
N ALA A 426 8.22 0.52 8.53
CA ALA A 426 7.30 0.13 7.48
C ALA A 426 6.46 1.31 6.98
N THR A 427 5.86 2.08 7.89
CA THR A 427 5.07 3.27 7.60
C THR A 427 5.43 4.40 8.55
N TYR A 428 5.07 5.66 8.22
CA TYR A 428 4.96 6.64 9.29
C TYR A 428 3.67 6.40 10.08
N SER A 429 3.68 6.74 11.36
CA SER A 429 2.52 6.60 12.25
C SER A 429 1.58 7.78 12.05
N PRO A 430 0.30 7.57 11.67
CA PRO A 430 -0.69 8.63 11.50
C PRO A 430 -1.24 9.08 12.86
N LEU A 431 -0.38 9.74 13.63
CA LEU A 431 -0.71 10.23 14.97
C LEU A 431 -1.58 11.50 14.93
N PRO A 432 -2.32 11.80 16.01
CA PRO A 432 -2.96 13.10 16.18
C PRO A 432 -1.97 14.25 15.98
N GLY A 433 -2.35 15.25 15.18
CA GLY A 433 -1.52 16.41 14.88
C GLY A 433 -0.44 16.20 13.81
N ALA A 434 -0.14 14.97 13.39
CA ALA A 434 0.92 14.69 12.41
C ALA A 434 0.66 15.35 11.04
N ASP A 435 -0.60 15.54 10.66
CA ASP A 435 -0.98 16.08 9.35
C ASP A 435 -0.53 17.55 9.17
N SER A 436 -0.46 18.33 10.25
CA SER A 436 0.02 19.73 10.23
C SER A 436 1.51 19.86 9.89
N HIS A 437 2.28 18.80 10.06
CA HIS A 437 3.72 18.74 9.78
C HIS A 437 4.05 18.12 8.41
N ARG A 438 3.05 17.71 7.64
CA ARG A 438 3.25 17.15 6.31
C ARG A 438 3.50 18.27 5.30
N PRO A 439 4.71 18.35 4.69
CA PRO A 439 4.99 19.38 3.70
C PRO A 439 4.21 19.13 2.41
N SER A 440 3.95 20.20 1.67
CA SER A 440 3.43 20.09 0.30
C SER A 440 4.47 19.47 -0.64
N GLN A 441 4.05 19.13 -1.85
CA GLN A 441 4.95 18.60 -2.86
C GLN A 441 5.91 19.66 -3.45
N THR A 442 5.63 20.93 -3.22
CA THR A 442 6.53 22.03 -3.58
C THR A 442 7.54 22.24 -2.46
N SER A 443 8.83 22.11 -2.78
CA SER A 443 9.90 22.34 -1.82
C SER A 443 10.26 23.84 -1.70
N PRO A 444 11.04 24.23 -0.69
CA PRO A 444 11.57 25.60 -0.60
C PRO A 444 12.53 25.97 -1.72
N TRP A 445 13.11 25.00 -2.40
CA TRP A 445 14.08 25.22 -3.48
C TRP A 445 13.37 25.20 -4.83
N PRO A 446 13.64 26.19 -5.69
CA PRO A 446 13.15 26.14 -7.07
C PRO A 446 13.55 24.83 -7.77
N ARG A 447 12.66 24.30 -8.62
CA ARG A 447 12.91 23.09 -9.45
C ARG A 447 13.06 21.78 -8.68
N VAL A 448 12.91 21.79 -7.33
CA VAL A 448 12.95 20.60 -6.48
C VAL A 448 11.54 20.33 -5.92
N PHE A 449 11.06 19.11 -6.07
CA PHE A 449 9.73 18.68 -5.63
C PHE A 449 9.85 17.50 -4.68
N LEU A 450 8.89 17.37 -3.75
CA LEU A 450 8.86 16.33 -2.75
C LEU A 450 7.77 15.31 -3.09
N ALA A 451 8.08 14.03 -2.97
CA ALA A 451 7.12 12.95 -3.08
C ALA A 451 7.36 11.92 -1.96
N GLY A 452 6.31 11.26 -1.54
CA GLY A 452 6.30 10.26 -0.48
C GLY A 452 4.98 10.29 0.28
N ASP A 453 4.57 9.17 0.83
CA ASP A 453 3.37 9.04 1.63
C ASP A 453 3.29 10.02 2.81
N TRP A 454 4.44 10.51 3.26
CA TRP A 454 4.62 11.49 4.35
C TRP A 454 4.36 12.95 3.93
N THR A 455 4.20 13.26 2.64
CA THR A 455 3.82 14.60 2.16
C THR A 455 2.29 14.81 2.23
N ALA A 456 1.83 16.05 2.18
CA ALA A 456 0.42 16.42 2.29
C ALA A 456 -0.40 15.94 1.08
N THR A 457 -0.95 14.75 1.16
CA THR A 457 -1.76 14.11 0.11
C THR A 457 -3.24 14.02 0.45
N GLY A 458 -3.62 14.32 1.70
CA GLY A 458 -4.95 14.06 2.23
C GLY A 458 -5.23 12.57 2.53
N TRP A 459 -4.25 11.69 2.28
CA TRP A 459 -4.33 10.24 2.57
C TRP A 459 -3.27 9.84 3.60
N PRO A 460 -3.52 8.78 4.39
CA PRO A 460 -2.56 8.28 5.37
C PRO A 460 -1.36 7.59 4.72
N ALA A 461 -0.47 7.02 5.53
CA ALA A 461 0.71 6.25 5.14
C ALA A 461 0.35 4.94 4.44
N THR A 462 -0.01 5.01 3.17
CA THR A 462 -0.47 3.88 2.35
C THR A 462 0.18 3.92 0.97
N MET A 463 0.09 2.82 0.21
CA MET A 463 0.47 2.78 -1.20
C MET A 463 -0.30 3.84 -2.02
N GLU A 464 -1.59 4.03 -1.72
CA GLU A 464 -2.41 5.09 -2.34
C GLU A 464 -1.84 6.47 -2.06
N GLY A 465 -1.50 6.77 -0.77
CA GLY A 465 -0.88 8.02 -0.38
C GLY A 465 0.46 8.27 -1.09
N ALA A 466 1.25 7.21 -1.29
CA ALA A 466 2.53 7.29 -2.01
C ALA A 466 2.33 7.63 -3.50
N VAL A 467 1.42 6.94 -4.20
CA VAL A 467 1.12 7.23 -5.61
C VAL A 467 0.54 8.64 -5.78
N ARG A 468 -0.41 9.04 -4.93
CA ARG A 468 -0.95 10.42 -4.91
C ARG A 468 0.16 11.46 -4.77
N SER A 469 1.10 11.23 -3.88
CA SER A 469 2.21 12.17 -3.68
C SER A 469 3.07 12.31 -4.93
N GLY A 470 3.32 11.20 -5.63
CA GLY A 470 4.06 11.19 -6.89
C GLY A 470 3.33 11.98 -7.98
N TYR A 471 2.02 11.76 -8.14
CA TYR A 471 1.20 12.49 -9.10
C TYR A 471 1.13 13.98 -8.77
N LEU A 472 0.92 14.36 -7.51
CA LEU A 472 0.91 15.75 -7.07
C LEU A 472 2.27 16.45 -7.28
N ALA A 473 3.38 15.73 -7.07
CA ALA A 473 4.72 16.25 -7.35
C ALA A 473 4.92 16.47 -8.87
N ALA A 474 4.45 15.53 -9.71
CA ALA A 474 4.48 15.67 -11.16
C ALA A 474 3.59 16.85 -11.64
N GLU A 475 2.40 17.04 -11.05
CA GLU A 475 1.54 18.20 -11.33
C GLU A 475 2.21 19.53 -10.97
N ALA A 476 2.86 19.58 -9.81
CA ALA A 476 3.59 20.78 -9.37
C ALA A 476 4.77 21.08 -10.30
N LEU A 477 5.51 20.04 -10.72
CA LEU A 477 6.63 20.16 -11.64
C LEU A 477 6.19 20.63 -13.03
N THR A 478 5.17 20.03 -13.62
CA THR A 478 4.66 20.41 -14.95
C THR A 478 4.12 21.83 -14.96
N ARG A 479 3.50 22.27 -13.85
CA ARG A 479 3.10 23.68 -13.67
C ARG A 479 4.32 24.61 -13.65
N ALA A 480 5.36 24.26 -12.93
CA ALA A 480 6.61 25.03 -12.87
C ALA A 480 7.35 25.05 -14.22
N ALA A 481 7.21 23.98 -15.02
CA ALA A 481 7.74 23.90 -16.39
C ALA A 481 6.91 24.66 -17.45
N GLY A 482 5.80 25.31 -17.05
CA GLY A 482 4.95 26.08 -17.97
C GLY A 482 3.99 25.22 -18.81
N ASN A 483 3.86 23.92 -18.53
CA ASN A 483 2.94 23.00 -19.20
C ASN A 483 2.11 22.20 -18.17
N PRO A 484 1.19 22.83 -17.44
CA PRO A 484 0.48 22.20 -16.34
C PRO A 484 -0.34 21.00 -16.80
N GLN A 485 -0.12 19.87 -16.16
CA GLN A 485 -0.86 18.62 -16.38
C GLN A 485 -1.64 18.24 -15.11
N ARG A 486 -2.62 17.37 -15.25
CA ARG A 486 -3.36 16.77 -14.14
C ARG A 486 -3.26 15.26 -14.21
N TYR A 487 -2.76 14.65 -13.12
CA TYR A 487 -2.57 13.21 -13.04
C TYR A 487 -3.40 12.57 -11.95
N LEU A 488 -3.79 13.34 -10.94
CA LEU A 488 -4.54 12.82 -9.79
C LEU A 488 -5.91 12.33 -10.25
N ALA A 489 -6.16 11.03 -10.12
CA ALA A 489 -7.47 10.45 -10.35
C ALA A 489 -8.45 10.86 -9.25
N PRO A 490 -9.72 11.12 -9.57
CA PRO A 490 -10.74 11.46 -8.59
C PRO A 490 -11.02 10.28 -7.65
N ASP A 491 -11.41 10.59 -6.42
CA ASP A 491 -11.90 9.59 -5.48
C ASP A 491 -13.21 8.98 -5.95
N LEU A 492 -13.51 7.76 -5.49
CA LEU A 492 -14.80 7.13 -5.82
C LEU A 492 -15.96 8.01 -5.33
N PRO A 493 -16.96 8.26 -6.18
CA PRO A 493 -18.13 8.99 -5.77
C PRO A 493 -19.02 8.17 -4.82
N PRO A 494 -19.74 8.81 -3.90
CA PRO A 494 -20.71 8.13 -3.05
C PRO A 494 -21.83 7.52 -3.89
N ARG A 495 -22.28 6.30 -3.53
CA ARG A 495 -23.38 5.58 -4.19
C ARG A 495 -24.53 5.32 -3.21
N GLY A 496 -25.67 4.91 -3.75
CA GLY A 496 -26.85 4.59 -2.93
C GLY A 496 -27.30 5.77 -2.06
N PHE A 497 -27.63 5.49 -0.80
CA PHE A 497 -28.06 6.52 0.15
C PHE A 497 -26.96 7.49 0.56
N MET A 498 -25.68 7.13 0.35
CA MET A 498 -24.57 8.03 0.67
C MET A 498 -24.54 9.28 -0.19
N ARG A 499 -25.25 9.32 -1.32
CA ARG A 499 -25.44 10.54 -2.14
C ARG A 499 -26.22 11.65 -1.41
N LEU A 500 -26.94 11.30 -0.35
CA LEU A 500 -27.74 12.26 0.42
C LEU A 500 -26.92 13.03 1.49
N PHE A 501 -25.68 12.60 1.70
CA PHE A 501 -24.80 13.21 2.70
C PHE A 501 -23.74 14.06 2.01
N ASN A 502 -23.81 15.38 2.17
CA ASN A 502 -22.94 16.36 1.53
C ASN A 502 -21.46 16.29 1.98
N GLN A 503 -21.16 15.47 2.98
CA GLN A 503 -19.80 15.30 3.54
C GLN A 503 -18.97 14.20 2.83
N PHE A 504 -19.54 13.53 1.85
CA PHE A 504 -18.94 12.37 1.19
C PHE A 504 -18.52 12.66 -0.25
#